data_1ac23dacef1eafd6952473d900098bf4
#
_entry.id   1ac23dacef1eafd6952473d900098bf4
#
_cell.length_a   1.000
_cell.length_b   1.000
_cell.length_c   1.000
_cell.angle_alpha   90.00
_cell.angle_beta   90.00
_cell.angle_gamma   90.00
#
_symmetry.space_group_name_H-M   'P 1'
#
loop_
_entity.id
_entity.type
_entity.pdbx_description
1 polymer ?
#
loop_
_entity_poly.entity_id
_entity_poly.type
_entity_poly.pdbx_seq_one_letter_code
_entity_poly.pdbx_strand_id
1 'polypeptide(L)'
;MAKVIKATKARGGPRAAAARRMVDEGLLIVLSAVRMAVKNRIIIGALRDHRDFDDSDYPARARLELERIARQNEADARRVTRARKKLLKLRWSESLDDDRRNDIKQLVLRRKVYQSLALALRAVAADDAKVAGLVEASRTDASHEIGNALTVRLIEQAFDRAEPDYVILRGERMETLADDLAALMAAALEEAETP
;
A
#
# COMPACT_ATOMS: atom_id res chain seq x y z
N MET A 1 -34.78 -34.96 -6.35
CA MET A 1 -33.47 -35.62 -6.04
C MET A 1 -32.43 -34.55 -5.77
N ALA A 2 -32.11 -34.31 -4.50
CA ALA A 2 -31.15 -33.30 -4.08
C ALA A 2 -29.73 -33.86 -4.18
N LYS A 3 -28.90 -33.27 -5.04
CA LYS A 3 -27.47 -33.60 -5.18
C LYS A 3 -26.72 -33.03 -3.99
N VAL A 4 -26.33 -33.89 -3.04
CA VAL A 4 -25.45 -33.57 -1.93
C VAL A 4 -24.08 -33.20 -2.49
N ILE A 5 -23.75 -31.89 -2.45
CA ILE A 5 -22.39 -31.40 -2.77
C ILE A 5 -21.49 -31.84 -1.62
N LYS A 6 -20.71 -32.88 -1.83
CA LYS A 6 -19.66 -33.32 -0.90
C LYS A 6 -18.63 -32.20 -0.80
N ALA A 7 -18.58 -31.54 0.36
CA ALA A 7 -17.50 -30.62 0.71
C ALA A 7 -16.16 -31.36 0.60
N THR A 8 -15.34 -30.97 -0.35
CA THR A 8 -13.98 -31.46 -0.53
C THR A 8 -13.14 -31.05 0.67
N LYS A 9 -12.94 -32.03 1.56
CA LYS A 9 -12.09 -31.93 2.76
C LYS A 9 -10.72 -31.39 2.35
N ALA A 10 -10.38 -30.17 2.77
CA ALA A 10 -9.12 -29.52 2.46
C ALA A 10 -7.94 -30.39 2.91
N ARG A 11 -7.32 -31.10 1.97
CA ARG A 11 -6.09 -31.89 2.17
C ARG A 11 -4.90 -30.94 2.34
N GLY A 12 -4.75 -30.34 3.50
CA GLY A 12 -3.60 -29.51 3.82
C GLY A 12 -3.20 -29.69 5.26
N GLY A 13 -2.03 -30.34 5.49
CA GLY A 13 -1.48 -30.46 6.85
C GLY A 13 -1.23 -29.10 7.48
N PRO A 14 -0.90 -29.04 8.80
CA PRO A 14 -0.80 -27.79 9.58
C PRO A 14 0.13 -26.72 8.96
N ARG A 15 1.16 -27.14 8.23
CA ARG A 15 2.05 -26.22 7.49
C ARG A 15 1.39 -25.55 6.29
N ALA A 16 0.49 -26.25 5.59
CA ALA A 16 -0.24 -25.65 4.47
C ALA A 16 -1.28 -24.64 4.96
N ALA A 17 -1.90 -24.91 6.10
CA ALA A 17 -2.81 -23.98 6.78
C ALA A 17 -2.05 -22.71 7.24
N ALA A 18 -0.87 -22.87 7.86
CA ALA A 18 -0.02 -21.75 8.24
C ALA A 18 0.40 -20.91 7.03
N ALA A 19 0.82 -21.54 5.93
CA ALA A 19 1.17 -20.82 4.71
C ALA A 19 -0.01 -20.02 4.14
N ARG A 20 -1.22 -20.56 4.15
CA ARG A 20 -2.43 -19.84 3.69
C ARG A 20 -2.69 -18.62 4.56
N ARG A 21 -2.69 -18.75 5.89
CA ARG A 21 -2.88 -17.61 6.80
C ARG A 21 -1.85 -16.50 6.52
N MET A 22 -0.57 -16.85 6.36
CA MET A 22 0.47 -15.87 6.03
C MET A 22 0.23 -15.17 4.69
N VAL A 23 -0.35 -15.87 3.71
CA VAL A 23 -0.72 -15.26 2.41
C VAL A 23 -1.93 -14.33 2.59
N ASP A 24 -2.94 -14.76 3.34
CA ASP A 24 -4.16 -13.97 3.58
C ASP A 24 -3.83 -12.69 4.36
N GLU A 25 -3.03 -12.79 5.43
CA GLU A 25 -2.53 -11.66 6.20
C GLU A 25 -1.66 -10.73 5.35
N GLY A 26 -0.73 -11.29 4.57
CA GLY A 26 0.11 -10.53 3.64
C GLY A 26 -0.70 -9.80 2.57
N LEU A 27 -1.73 -10.43 2.03
CA LEU A 27 -2.63 -9.82 1.05
C LEU A 27 -3.39 -8.64 1.67
N LEU A 28 -3.90 -8.80 2.89
CA LEU A 28 -4.62 -7.75 3.61
C LEU A 28 -3.72 -6.53 3.86
N ILE A 29 -2.48 -6.75 4.31
CA ILE A 29 -1.50 -5.69 4.53
C ILE A 29 -1.19 -4.95 3.22
N VAL A 30 -0.96 -5.70 2.13
CA VAL A 30 -0.65 -5.08 0.82
C VAL A 30 -1.84 -4.29 0.28
N LEU A 31 -3.06 -4.83 0.37
CA LEU A 31 -4.26 -4.11 -0.07
C LEU A 31 -4.46 -2.82 0.73
N SER A 32 -4.22 -2.84 2.04
CA SER A 32 -4.26 -1.64 2.88
C SER A 32 -3.20 -0.61 2.45
N ALA A 33 -1.98 -1.05 2.15
CA ALA A 33 -0.91 -0.18 1.68
C ALA A 33 -1.23 0.44 0.31
N VAL A 34 -1.78 -0.34 -0.63
CA VAL A 34 -2.22 0.16 -1.94
C VAL A 34 -3.37 1.15 -1.79
N ARG A 35 -4.37 0.85 -0.94
CA ARG A 35 -5.47 1.76 -0.60
C ARG A 35 -4.95 3.10 -0.08
N MET A 36 -3.98 3.06 0.85
CA MET A 36 -3.33 4.26 1.37
C MET A 36 -2.59 5.05 0.28
N ALA A 37 -1.84 4.38 -0.59
CA ALA A 37 -1.13 5.01 -1.69
C ALA A 37 -2.09 5.69 -2.68
N VAL A 38 -3.19 5.02 -3.04
CA VAL A 38 -4.24 5.60 -3.91
C VAL A 38 -4.93 6.76 -3.22
N LYS A 39 -5.32 6.63 -1.93
CA LYS A 39 -5.89 7.71 -1.13
C LYS A 39 -5.01 8.96 -1.15
N ASN A 40 -3.72 8.81 -0.83
CA ASN A 40 -2.78 9.94 -0.83
C ASN A 40 -2.66 10.58 -2.21
N ARG A 41 -2.70 9.77 -3.28
CA ARG A 41 -2.69 10.29 -4.66
C ARG A 41 -3.94 11.08 -4.99
N ILE A 42 -5.11 10.65 -4.52
CA ILE A 42 -6.37 11.40 -4.68
C ILE A 42 -6.28 12.74 -3.96
N ILE A 43 -5.81 12.74 -2.70
CA ILE A 43 -5.66 13.97 -1.91
C ILE A 43 -4.69 14.94 -2.60
N ILE A 44 -3.52 14.48 -3.03
CA ILE A 44 -2.54 15.31 -3.74
C ILE A 44 -3.11 15.79 -5.08
N GLY A 45 -3.75 14.90 -5.83
CA GLY A 45 -4.40 15.25 -7.10
C GLY A 45 -5.46 16.34 -6.94
N ALA A 46 -6.32 16.22 -5.94
CA ALA A 46 -7.37 17.20 -5.67
C ALA A 46 -6.82 18.55 -5.17
N LEU A 47 -5.88 18.53 -4.23
CA LEU A 47 -5.41 19.76 -3.56
C LEU A 47 -4.33 20.51 -4.34
N ARG A 48 -3.44 19.78 -5.04
CA ARG A 48 -2.31 20.38 -5.77
C ARG A 48 -2.55 20.49 -7.26
N ASP A 49 -3.06 19.41 -7.86
CA ASP A 49 -3.15 19.27 -9.32
C ASP A 49 -4.55 19.64 -9.84
N HIS A 50 -5.49 20.05 -8.95
CA HIS A 50 -6.89 20.37 -9.26
C HIS A 50 -7.62 19.29 -10.07
N ARG A 51 -7.28 18.01 -9.82
CA ARG A 51 -7.89 16.86 -10.50
C ARG A 51 -9.20 16.48 -9.82
N ASP A 52 -10.09 15.94 -10.63
CA ASP A 52 -11.35 15.40 -10.13
C ASP A 52 -11.12 14.15 -9.27
N PHE A 53 -11.93 13.99 -8.21
CA PHE A 53 -11.94 12.78 -7.38
C PHE A 53 -12.23 11.50 -8.20
N ASP A 54 -12.88 11.65 -9.35
CA ASP A 54 -13.28 10.57 -10.26
C ASP A 54 -12.31 10.34 -11.42
N ASP A 55 -11.07 10.84 -11.31
CA ASP A 55 -10.07 10.66 -12.36
C ASP A 55 -9.92 9.18 -12.74
N SER A 56 -10.07 8.93 -14.03
CA SER A 56 -10.00 7.59 -14.64
C SER A 56 -8.63 6.92 -14.49
N ASP A 57 -7.60 7.68 -14.11
CA ASP A 57 -6.26 7.18 -13.88
C ASP A 57 -6.09 6.37 -12.60
N TYR A 58 -6.93 6.57 -11.58
CA TYR A 58 -6.75 5.90 -10.29
C TYR A 58 -6.85 4.36 -10.36
N PRO A 59 -7.76 3.74 -11.12
CA PRO A 59 -7.75 2.29 -11.30
C PRO A 59 -6.47 1.77 -11.97
N ALA A 60 -5.96 2.48 -12.98
CA ALA A 60 -4.71 2.11 -13.64
C ALA A 60 -3.52 2.21 -12.66
N ARG A 61 -3.47 3.24 -11.83
CA ARG A 61 -2.47 3.41 -10.77
C ARG A 61 -2.53 2.31 -9.72
N ALA A 62 -3.72 1.95 -9.26
CA ALA A 62 -3.90 0.84 -8.31
C ALA A 62 -3.37 -0.48 -8.88
N ARG A 63 -3.65 -0.78 -10.15
CA ARG A 63 -3.11 -1.96 -10.84
C ARG A 63 -1.60 -1.94 -10.92
N LEU A 64 -1.01 -0.81 -11.32
CA LEU A 64 0.46 -0.66 -11.40
C LEU A 64 1.13 -0.93 -10.05
N GLU A 65 0.55 -0.45 -8.96
CA GLU A 65 1.10 -0.65 -7.61
C GLU A 65 0.97 -2.12 -7.16
N LEU A 66 -0.18 -2.76 -7.41
CA LEU A 66 -0.36 -4.20 -7.16
C LEU A 66 0.65 -5.04 -7.94
N GLU A 67 0.85 -4.74 -9.22
CA GLU A 67 1.81 -5.40 -10.09
C GLU A 67 3.26 -5.18 -9.63
N ARG A 68 3.59 -3.97 -9.18
CA ARG A 68 4.91 -3.64 -8.63
C ARG A 68 5.22 -4.51 -7.42
N ILE A 69 4.27 -4.61 -6.48
CA ILE A 69 4.43 -5.41 -5.27
C ILE A 69 4.46 -6.91 -5.61
N ALA A 70 3.67 -7.37 -6.58
CA ALA A 70 3.72 -8.75 -7.04
C ALA A 70 5.11 -9.12 -7.60
N ARG A 71 5.70 -8.25 -8.44
CA ARG A 71 7.06 -8.43 -8.97
C ARG A 71 8.12 -8.45 -7.86
N GLN A 72 7.96 -7.63 -6.83
CA GLN A 72 8.86 -7.62 -5.68
C GLN A 72 8.79 -8.95 -4.92
N ASN A 73 7.60 -9.48 -4.66
CA ASN A 73 7.42 -10.79 -4.03
C ASN A 73 8.04 -11.93 -4.86
N GLU A 74 7.96 -11.89 -6.19
CA GLU A 74 8.66 -12.86 -7.04
C GLU A 74 10.19 -12.74 -6.93
N ALA A 75 10.71 -11.53 -6.86
CA ALA A 75 12.14 -11.30 -6.65
C ALA A 75 12.60 -11.88 -5.31
N ASP A 76 11.80 -11.72 -4.25
CA ASP A 76 12.08 -12.27 -2.92
C ASP A 76 11.98 -13.80 -2.93
N ALA A 77 11.02 -14.40 -3.62
CA ALA A 77 10.97 -15.85 -3.83
C ALA A 77 12.23 -16.38 -4.52
N ARG A 78 12.77 -15.65 -5.50
CA ARG A 78 14.04 -15.97 -6.17
C ARG A 78 15.24 -15.84 -5.22
N ARG A 79 15.27 -14.79 -4.36
CA ARG A 79 16.31 -14.60 -3.32
C ARG A 79 16.32 -15.78 -2.34
N VAL A 80 15.14 -16.14 -1.82
CA VAL A 80 14.97 -17.28 -0.90
C VAL A 80 15.40 -18.59 -1.57
N THR A 81 15.10 -18.79 -2.85
CA THR A 81 15.55 -19.97 -3.61
C THR A 81 17.07 -20.05 -3.69
N ARG A 82 17.74 -18.91 -3.93
CA ARG A 82 19.22 -18.83 -3.96
C ARG A 82 19.82 -19.10 -2.58
N ALA A 83 19.25 -18.55 -1.51
CA ALA A 83 19.70 -18.80 -0.14
C ALA A 83 19.57 -20.30 0.21
N ARG A 84 18.44 -20.91 -0.12
CA ARG A 84 18.25 -22.35 0.07
C ARG A 84 19.29 -23.19 -0.69
N LYS A 85 19.57 -22.83 -1.95
CA LYS A 85 20.61 -23.55 -2.75
C LYS A 85 22.00 -23.44 -2.11
N LYS A 86 22.35 -22.27 -1.54
CA LYS A 86 23.62 -22.10 -0.80
C LYS A 86 23.68 -23.00 0.43
N LEU A 87 22.64 -23.04 1.26
CA LEU A 87 22.56 -23.93 2.43
C LEU A 87 22.65 -25.40 2.05
N LEU A 88 22.01 -25.80 0.95
CA LEU A 88 22.08 -27.19 0.47
C LEU A 88 23.50 -27.58 -0.02
N LYS A 89 24.26 -26.65 -0.64
CA LYS A 89 25.65 -26.90 -1.05
C LYS A 89 26.57 -27.11 0.14
N LEU A 90 26.38 -26.37 1.24
CA LEU A 90 27.14 -26.54 2.49
C LEU A 90 26.88 -27.90 3.18
N ARG A 91 25.80 -28.57 2.79
CA ARG A 91 25.40 -29.88 3.34
C ARG A 91 26.41 -31.01 3.09
N TRP A 92 27.19 -30.92 2.04
CA TRP A 92 28.14 -31.98 1.67
C TRP A 92 29.40 -31.99 2.54
N SER A 93 29.65 -30.94 3.33
CA SER A 93 30.87 -30.80 4.13
C SER A 93 30.70 -31.09 5.62
N GLU A 94 29.47 -31.14 6.15
CA GLU A 94 29.22 -31.32 7.59
C GLU A 94 27.92 -32.10 7.85
N SER A 95 27.86 -32.85 8.95
CA SER A 95 26.64 -33.46 9.49
C SER A 95 25.55 -32.39 9.67
N LEU A 96 24.35 -32.65 9.11
CA LEU A 96 23.22 -31.72 9.20
C LEU A 96 22.71 -31.63 10.62
N ASP A 97 23.00 -30.54 11.25
CA ASP A 97 22.37 -30.09 12.47
C ASP A 97 20.87 -29.89 12.27
N ASP A 98 20.05 -30.19 13.29
CA ASP A 98 18.58 -30.06 13.22
C ASP A 98 18.17 -28.60 12.94
N ASP A 99 18.95 -27.63 13.39
CA ASP A 99 18.73 -26.21 13.11
C ASP A 99 18.78 -25.90 11.62
N ARG A 100 19.78 -26.41 10.89
CA ARG A 100 19.88 -26.24 9.43
C ARG A 100 18.72 -26.89 8.68
N ARG A 101 18.25 -28.04 9.17
CA ARG A 101 17.05 -28.68 8.58
C ARG A 101 15.83 -27.80 8.74
N ASN A 102 15.69 -27.16 9.90
CA ASN A 102 14.61 -26.25 10.18
C ASN A 102 14.70 -25.00 9.30
N ASP A 103 15.88 -24.41 9.14
CA ASP A 103 16.12 -23.27 8.24
C ASP A 103 15.73 -23.56 6.81
N ILE A 104 16.12 -24.72 6.27
CA ILE A 104 15.73 -25.15 4.94
C ILE A 104 14.20 -25.25 4.80
N LYS A 105 13.52 -25.80 5.82
CA LYS A 105 12.06 -25.89 5.85
C LYS A 105 11.40 -24.52 5.87
N GLN A 106 11.94 -23.58 6.64
CA GLN A 106 11.48 -22.20 6.72
C GLN A 106 11.67 -21.48 5.37
N LEU A 107 12.80 -21.65 4.70
CA LEU A 107 13.03 -21.06 3.39
C LEU A 107 12.07 -21.61 2.33
N VAL A 108 11.72 -22.90 2.38
CA VAL A 108 10.69 -23.48 1.50
C VAL A 108 9.33 -22.86 1.75
N LEU A 109 8.96 -22.67 3.02
CA LEU A 109 7.70 -22.02 3.41
C LEU A 109 7.66 -20.57 2.90
N ARG A 110 8.70 -19.77 3.21
CA ARG A 110 8.81 -18.37 2.75
C ARG A 110 8.70 -18.25 1.25
N ARG A 111 9.40 -19.09 0.49
CA ARG A 111 9.29 -19.11 -0.97
C ARG A 111 7.85 -19.33 -1.44
N LYS A 112 7.18 -20.32 -0.83
CA LYS A 112 5.79 -20.64 -1.17
C LYS A 112 4.85 -19.47 -0.86
N VAL A 113 5.03 -18.81 0.29
CA VAL A 113 4.23 -17.64 0.68
C VAL A 113 4.42 -16.49 -0.34
N TYR A 114 5.67 -16.12 -0.66
CA TYR A 114 5.95 -15.07 -1.64
C TYR A 114 5.36 -15.37 -3.02
N GLN A 115 5.49 -16.61 -3.52
CA GLN A 115 4.90 -17.01 -4.79
C GLN A 115 3.38 -16.94 -4.78
N SER A 116 2.75 -17.44 -3.72
CA SER A 116 1.29 -17.41 -3.59
C SER A 116 0.75 -15.99 -3.44
N LEU A 117 1.46 -15.13 -2.69
CA LEU A 117 1.09 -13.72 -2.54
C LEU A 117 1.20 -12.97 -3.87
N ALA A 118 2.28 -13.19 -4.64
CA ALA A 118 2.42 -12.59 -5.96
C ALA A 118 1.28 -12.99 -6.92
N LEU A 119 0.89 -14.26 -6.91
CA LEU A 119 -0.25 -14.75 -7.70
C LEU A 119 -1.57 -14.13 -7.24
N ALA A 120 -1.81 -14.04 -5.93
CA ALA A 120 -3.02 -13.43 -5.38
C ALA A 120 -3.12 -11.95 -5.74
N LEU A 121 -2.01 -11.20 -5.66
CA LEU A 121 -1.96 -9.78 -6.03
C LEU A 121 -2.28 -9.57 -7.51
N ARG A 122 -1.74 -10.40 -8.41
CA ARG A 122 -2.09 -10.35 -9.83
C ARG A 122 -3.54 -10.69 -10.09
N ALA A 123 -4.09 -11.66 -9.37
CA ALA A 123 -5.50 -11.99 -9.48
C ALA A 123 -6.40 -10.81 -9.07
N VAL A 124 -5.99 -10.05 -8.03
CA VAL A 124 -6.68 -8.81 -7.66
C VAL A 124 -6.51 -7.73 -8.73
N ALA A 125 -5.30 -7.53 -9.26
CA ALA A 125 -5.02 -6.54 -10.30
C ALA A 125 -5.79 -6.80 -11.61
N ALA A 126 -6.06 -8.07 -11.93
CA ALA A 126 -6.82 -8.48 -13.10
C ALA A 126 -8.35 -8.44 -12.89
N ASP A 127 -8.82 -8.27 -11.67
CA ASP A 127 -10.24 -8.24 -11.32
C ASP A 127 -10.71 -6.78 -11.24
N ASP A 128 -11.41 -6.33 -12.27
CA ASP A 128 -11.90 -4.95 -12.39
C ASP A 128 -12.78 -4.53 -11.21
N ALA A 129 -13.63 -5.44 -10.72
CA ALA A 129 -14.52 -5.15 -9.60
C ALA A 129 -13.75 -4.93 -8.29
N LYS A 130 -12.69 -5.73 -8.04
CA LYS A 130 -11.85 -5.55 -6.85
C LYS A 130 -11.03 -4.26 -6.93
N VAL A 131 -10.49 -3.94 -8.10
CA VAL A 131 -9.76 -2.68 -8.30
C VAL A 131 -10.69 -1.49 -8.13
N ALA A 132 -11.90 -1.52 -8.70
CA ALA A 132 -12.89 -0.47 -8.53
C ALA A 132 -13.28 -0.30 -7.06
N GLY A 133 -13.55 -1.39 -6.33
CA GLY A 133 -13.85 -1.36 -4.90
C GLY A 133 -12.71 -0.78 -4.06
N LEU A 134 -11.47 -1.08 -4.41
CA LEU A 134 -10.28 -0.55 -3.72
C LEU A 134 -10.15 0.97 -3.95
N VAL A 135 -10.37 1.44 -5.18
CA VAL A 135 -10.34 2.87 -5.51
C VAL A 135 -11.48 3.60 -4.81
N GLU A 136 -12.69 3.06 -4.82
CA GLU A 136 -13.85 3.67 -4.15
C GLU A 136 -13.65 3.79 -2.64
N ALA A 137 -13.12 2.74 -2.00
CA ALA A 137 -12.74 2.81 -0.59
C ALA A 137 -11.66 3.88 -0.34
N SER A 138 -10.71 4.05 -1.26
CA SER A 138 -9.67 5.09 -1.16
C SER A 138 -10.24 6.50 -1.31
N ARG A 139 -11.25 6.69 -2.17
CA ARG A 139 -11.98 7.96 -2.34
C ARG A 139 -12.72 8.35 -1.07
N THR A 140 -13.46 7.40 -0.50
CA THR A 140 -14.17 7.61 0.76
C THR A 140 -13.21 8.05 1.87
N ASP A 141 -12.07 7.36 2.01
CA ASP A 141 -11.05 7.71 3.00
C ASP A 141 -10.45 9.09 2.73
N ALA A 142 -10.20 9.45 1.46
CA ALA A 142 -9.67 10.75 1.08
C ALA A 142 -10.65 11.87 1.42
N SER A 143 -11.95 11.69 1.11
CA SER A 143 -13.00 12.65 1.43
C SER A 143 -13.12 12.89 2.92
N HIS A 144 -13.08 11.83 3.73
CA HIS A 144 -13.09 11.93 5.18
C HIS A 144 -11.86 12.68 5.73
N GLU A 145 -10.68 12.38 5.21
CA GLU A 145 -9.45 13.04 5.67
C GLU A 145 -9.44 14.53 5.33
N ILE A 146 -9.83 14.90 4.11
CA ILE A 146 -9.97 16.31 3.71
C ILE A 146 -11.03 17.00 4.55
N GLY A 147 -12.21 16.38 4.74
CA GLY A 147 -13.29 16.93 5.56
C GLY A 147 -12.84 17.18 7.01
N ASN A 148 -12.14 16.22 7.61
CA ASN A 148 -11.60 16.37 8.96
C ASN A 148 -10.54 17.49 9.03
N ALA A 149 -9.64 17.58 8.06
CA ALA A 149 -8.63 18.63 8.01
C ALA A 149 -9.26 20.02 7.87
N LEU A 150 -10.29 20.16 7.03
CA LEU A 150 -11.05 21.41 6.89
C LEU A 150 -11.79 21.78 8.19
N THR A 151 -12.42 20.80 8.84
CA THR A 151 -13.13 21.02 10.10
C THR A 151 -12.18 21.52 11.19
N VAL A 152 -11.00 20.90 11.33
CA VAL A 152 -9.98 21.33 12.29
C VAL A 152 -9.55 22.77 12.00
N ARG A 153 -9.26 23.11 10.74
CA ARG A 153 -8.87 24.48 10.35
C ARG A 153 -9.98 25.50 10.62
N LEU A 154 -11.23 25.16 10.36
CA LEU A 154 -12.37 26.04 10.67
C LEU A 154 -12.52 26.29 12.17
N ILE A 155 -12.33 25.25 12.99
CA ILE A 155 -12.35 25.36 14.45
C ILE A 155 -11.21 26.26 14.92
N GLU A 156 -9.98 26.01 14.44
CA GLU A 156 -8.82 26.84 14.76
C GLU A 156 -9.06 28.32 14.39
N GLN A 157 -9.57 28.60 13.18
CA GLN A 157 -9.92 29.94 12.76
C GLN A 157 -11.04 30.57 13.59
N ALA A 158 -11.99 29.80 14.09
CA ALA A 158 -13.05 30.28 14.94
C ALA A 158 -12.49 30.68 16.32
N PHE A 159 -11.58 29.89 16.89
CA PHE A 159 -10.87 30.24 18.14
C PHE A 159 -9.99 31.45 17.95
N ASP A 160 -9.21 31.52 16.88
CA ASP A 160 -8.35 32.66 16.57
C ASP A 160 -9.14 34.00 16.45
N ARG A 161 -10.38 33.94 15.93
CA ARG A 161 -11.28 35.12 15.84
C ARG A 161 -11.81 35.60 17.18
N ALA A 162 -11.80 34.73 18.19
CA ALA A 162 -12.23 35.10 19.55
C ALA A 162 -11.12 35.78 20.37
N GLU A 163 -9.89 35.79 19.88
CA GLU A 163 -8.78 36.46 20.55
C GLU A 163 -8.78 37.98 20.28
N PRO A 164 -8.48 38.83 21.31
CA PRO A 164 -8.48 40.30 21.18
C PRO A 164 -7.54 40.82 20.08
N ASP A 165 -6.45 40.10 19.81
CA ASP A 165 -5.41 40.46 18.85
C ASP A 165 -5.59 39.80 17.46
N TYR A 166 -6.77 39.23 17.21
CA TYR A 166 -7.04 38.48 15.97
C TYR A 166 -6.68 39.26 14.70
N VAL A 167 -6.97 40.56 14.65
CA VAL A 167 -6.73 41.38 13.43
C VAL A 167 -5.23 41.50 13.15
N ILE A 168 -4.41 41.64 14.21
CA ILE A 168 -2.94 41.75 14.11
C ILE A 168 -2.37 40.41 13.69
N LEU A 169 -2.72 39.35 14.41
CA LEU A 169 -2.27 37.96 14.12
C LEU A 169 -2.73 37.50 12.73
N ARG A 170 -3.89 37.95 12.27
CA ARG A 170 -4.36 37.66 10.91
C ARG A 170 -3.48 38.32 9.84
N GLY A 171 -3.05 39.57 10.07
CA GLY A 171 -2.12 40.30 9.19
C GLY A 171 -0.81 39.53 9.03
N GLU A 172 -0.18 39.18 10.15
CA GLU A 172 1.08 38.44 10.19
C GLU A 172 0.98 37.06 9.51
N ARG A 173 -0.11 36.34 9.77
CA ARG A 173 -0.34 35.02 9.10
C ARG A 173 -0.60 35.15 7.60
N MET A 174 -1.26 36.22 7.16
CA MET A 174 -1.48 36.46 5.72
C MET A 174 -0.17 36.79 5.00
N GLU A 175 0.73 37.53 5.64
CA GLU A 175 2.07 37.81 5.12
C GLU A 175 2.90 36.52 5.05
N THR A 176 2.93 35.72 6.11
CA THR A 176 3.63 34.42 6.12
C THR A 176 3.10 33.48 5.03
N LEU A 177 1.79 33.42 4.84
CA LEU A 177 1.15 32.61 3.81
C LEU A 177 1.49 33.09 2.38
N ALA A 178 1.59 34.42 2.20
CA ALA A 178 2.00 35.00 0.92
C ALA A 178 3.48 34.68 0.60
N ASP A 179 4.35 34.73 1.62
CA ASP A 179 5.76 34.39 1.48
C ASP A 179 5.95 32.89 1.19
N ASP A 180 5.25 32.02 1.91
CA ASP A 180 5.25 30.56 1.66
C ASP A 180 4.75 30.23 0.25
N LEU A 181 3.71 30.90 -0.21
CA LEU A 181 3.17 30.73 -1.56
C LEU A 181 4.17 31.18 -2.62
N ALA A 182 4.83 32.32 -2.40
CA ALA A 182 5.86 32.84 -3.28
C ALA A 182 7.07 31.88 -3.35
N ALA A 183 7.51 31.33 -2.23
CA ALA A 183 8.58 30.34 -2.14
C ALA A 183 8.23 29.05 -2.89
N LEU A 184 6.98 28.55 -2.72
CA LEU A 184 6.49 27.37 -3.43
C LEU A 184 6.41 27.60 -4.95
N MET A 185 5.99 28.79 -5.38
CA MET A 185 5.95 29.15 -6.80
C MET A 185 7.36 29.26 -7.39
N ALA A 186 8.32 29.82 -6.66
CA ALA A 186 9.71 29.91 -7.08
C ALA A 186 10.34 28.50 -7.22
N ALA A 187 10.14 27.61 -6.24
CA ALA A 187 10.60 26.23 -6.30
C ALA A 187 9.99 25.45 -7.47
N ALA A 188 8.70 25.66 -7.77
CA ALA A 188 8.03 25.03 -8.90
C ALA A 188 8.54 25.51 -10.26
N LEU A 189 8.99 26.77 -10.35
CA LEU A 189 9.61 27.32 -11.55
C LEU A 189 11.03 26.77 -11.77
N GLU A 190 11.83 26.64 -10.70
CA GLU A 190 13.15 26.04 -10.77
C GLU A 190 13.09 24.55 -11.18
N GLU A 191 12.10 23.78 -10.69
CA GLU A 191 11.88 22.40 -11.11
C GLU A 191 11.44 22.28 -12.59
N ALA A 192 10.77 23.30 -13.13
CA ALA A 192 10.32 23.32 -14.52
C ALA A 192 11.43 23.72 -15.52
N GLU A 193 12.49 24.39 -15.05
CA GLU A 193 13.62 24.82 -15.87
C GLU A 193 14.80 23.83 -15.86
N THR A 194 14.75 22.77 -15.02
CA THR A 194 15.75 21.69 -15.05
C THR A 194 15.35 20.64 -16.09
N PRO A 195 16.08 20.49 -17.21
CA PRO A 195 15.77 19.56 -18.29
C PRO A 195 15.98 18.08 -17.93
#